data_839abd9b8f4b9f8223e40e61c4c6638f
#
_entry.id   839abd9b8f4b9f8223e40e61c4c6638f
#
_cell.length_a   1.000
_cell.length_b   1.000
_cell.length_c   1.000
_cell.angle_alpha   90.00
_cell.angle_beta   90.00
_cell.angle_gamma   90.00
#
_symmetry.space_group_name_H-M   'P 1'
#
loop_
_entity.id
_entity.type
_entity.pdbx_description
1 polymer ?
#
loop_
_entity_poly.entity_id
_entity_poly.type
_entity_poly.pdbx_seq_one_letter_code
_entity_poly.pdbx_strand_id
1 'polypeptide(L)'
;MISRQSRVCSDAPSGGSEPSAGIGAVPETCTVLPTTTARENPATGSNGECPEIKRRSISGLVSRPVDALRQIDDWDVPFAVAGVSRPEGTVATRGDTQSAVRLASVSKPVTALAVLIAAEEGVLDLDEPAGPPGSTVRHLLAHASGLPFDGTVPIGQPGRRRIYSNEGFAILGQHLALRAEMPFDEYVRAAVCEPLALALDPAGHPGAGMHACLDDLLVLGRELLEPTLIAAETLAEMTAVQFPGLDGVLPDFGRFTPLDWGLGVELKSGKSPHWSGSRTSPQTFGHFGGSGTFLWVDPVARIACAALTTREFGEWAKTAWPRLSDAVLAEASRG
;
A
#
# COMPACT_ATOMS: atom_id res chain seq x y z
N MET A 1 47.15 27.44 -22.88
CA MET A 1 48.42 26.74 -22.69
C MET A 1 48.03 25.32 -22.30
N ILE A 2 47.87 24.37 -23.24
CA ILE A 2 48.90 23.51 -23.88
C ILE A 2 49.68 22.75 -22.79
N SER A 3 49.44 21.41 -22.67
CA SER A 3 50.19 20.27 -23.16
C SER A 3 49.72 19.00 -22.48
N ARG A 4 49.16 18.00 -23.07
CA ARG A 4 49.58 16.89 -23.96
C ARG A 4 50.62 15.90 -23.37
N GLN A 5 50.21 14.63 -23.44
CA GLN A 5 50.92 13.35 -23.71
C GLN A 5 51.53 12.63 -22.46
N SER A 6 51.52 11.29 -22.32
CA SER A 6 51.68 10.21 -23.32
C SER A 6 51.27 8.84 -22.79
N ARG A 7 50.94 7.94 -23.72
CA ARG A 7 50.78 6.47 -23.59
C ARG A 7 52.13 5.77 -23.31
N VAL A 8 52.06 4.57 -22.66
CA VAL A 8 52.95 3.43 -23.00
C VAL A 8 52.16 2.14 -22.83
N CYS A 9 52.18 1.30 -23.91
CA CYS A 9 51.86 -0.12 -23.94
C CYS A 9 53.15 -0.92 -23.74
N SER A 10 53.05 -2.16 -23.20
CA SER A 10 53.87 -3.35 -23.58
C SER A 10 53.42 -4.55 -22.79
N ASP A 11 52.91 -5.51 -23.39
CA ASP A 11 53.40 -6.77 -23.96
C ASP A 11 53.28 -7.99 -23.04
N ALA A 12 52.60 -9.02 -23.58
CA ALA A 12 52.56 -10.39 -23.10
C ALA A 12 53.81 -11.19 -23.53
N PRO A 13 54.07 -12.41 -22.99
CA PRO A 13 53.93 -13.59 -23.84
C PRO A 13 53.35 -14.85 -23.13
N SER A 14 52.51 -15.56 -23.76
CA SER A 14 52.55 -16.85 -24.51
C SER A 14 53.13 -18.10 -23.83
N GLY A 15 52.38 -19.21 -23.91
CA GLY A 15 52.77 -20.63 -23.90
C GLY A 15 51.98 -21.44 -22.87
N GLY A 16 51.27 -22.49 -23.14
CA GLY A 16 51.21 -23.43 -24.18
C GLY A 16 50.80 -24.78 -23.59
N SER A 17 50.00 -25.53 -24.32
CA SER A 17 49.79 -26.97 -24.32
C SER A 17 48.49 -27.55 -23.79
N GLU A 18 47.65 -27.94 -24.75
CA GLU A 18 46.69 -29.06 -24.66
C GLU A 18 47.39 -30.43 -24.64
N PRO A 19 46.69 -31.56 -24.26
CA PRO A 19 45.80 -32.20 -25.22
C PRO A 19 44.56 -32.96 -24.66
N SER A 20 43.53 -32.96 -25.50
CA SER A 20 42.60 -34.02 -25.98
C SER A 20 42.07 -35.15 -25.09
N ALA A 21 40.79 -35.35 -25.10
CA ALA A 21 39.98 -36.41 -25.72
C ALA A 21 38.68 -36.72 -24.93
N GLY A 22 37.56 -36.92 -25.65
CA GLY A 22 36.40 -37.63 -25.10
C GLY A 22 35.06 -37.22 -25.68
N ILE A 23 34.76 -37.82 -26.82
CA ILE A 23 33.47 -37.72 -27.55
C ILE A 23 32.34 -38.38 -26.76
N GLY A 24 31.20 -37.73 -26.66
CA GLY A 24 29.94 -38.31 -26.20
C GLY A 24 28.77 -37.50 -26.71
N ALA A 25 28.20 -37.92 -27.86
CA ALA A 25 27.01 -37.34 -28.47
C ALA A 25 25.76 -37.77 -27.72
N VAL A 26 24.86 -36.85 -27.50
CA VAL A 26 23.44 -37.08 -27.05
C VAL A 26 22.53 -36.46 -28.09
N PRO A 27 21.45 -37.16 -28.55
CA PRO A 27 20.66 -36.69 -29.68
C PRO A 27 19.63 -35.64 -29.29
N GLU A 28 19.51 -34.66 -30.16
CA GLU A 28 18.41 -33.71 -30.20
C GLU A 28 17.09 -34.41 -30.55
N THR A 29 16.07 -34.21 -29.69
CA THR A 29 14.67 -34.32 -30.12
C THR A 29 13.95 -33.04 -29.71
N CYS A 30 13.90 -32.11 -30.65
CA CYS A 30 13.09 -30.91 -30.58
C CYS A 30 11.66 -31.29 -30.99
N THR A 31 10.75 -31.37 -30.01
CA THR A 31 9.33 -31.50 -30.30
C THR A 31 8.71 -30.10 -30.28
N VAL A 32 8.41 -29.60 -31.46
CA VAL A 32 7.69 -28.36 -31.69
C VAL A 32 6.20 -28.61 -31.37
N LEU A 33 5.66 -27.96 -30.35
CA LEU A 33 4.21 -27.86 -30.12
C LEU A 33 3.65 -26.64 -30.85
N PRO A 34 2.42 -26.73 -31.40
CA PRO A 34 1.90 -25.70 -32.27
C PRO A 34 1.49 -24.43 -31.53
N THR A 35 1.84 -23.31 -32.11
CA THR A 35 1.40 -21.95 -31.79
C THR A 35 -0.12 -21.86 -31.83
N THR A 36 -0.75 -21.66 -30.68
CA THR A 36 -2.17 -21.29 -30.59
C THR A 36 -2.26 -19.78 -30.79
N THR A 37 -2.91 -19.38 -31.86
CA THR A 37 -3.22 -17.99 -32.20
C THR A 37 -3.94 -17.28 -31.08
N ALA A 38 -3.39 -16.15 -30.64
CA ALA A 38 -4.02 -15.21 -29.74
C ALA A 38 -5.36 -14.72 -30.38
N ARG A 39 -6.46 -14.97 -29.72
CA ARG A 39 -7.73 -14.28 -30.01
C ARG A 39 -7.66 -12.90 -29.36
N GLU A 40 -7.71 -11.88 -30.20
CA GLU A 40 -7.98 -10.51 -29.76
C GLU A 40 -9.36 -10.45 -29.10
N ASN A 41 -9.38 -10.09 -27.81
CA ASN A 41 -10.61 -9.73 -27.12
C ASN A 41 -10.83 -8.22 -27.32
N PRO A 42 -11.98 -7.80 -27.83
CA PRO A 42 -12.29 -6.38 -27.90
C PRO A 42 -12.51 -5.85 -26.49
N ALA A 43 -11.82 -4.76 -26.18
CA ALA A 43 -12.01 -3.97 -24.96
C ALA A 43 -13.45 -3.41 -24.94
N THR A 44 -14.34 -4.08 -24.22
CA THR A 44 -15.60 -3.48 -23.76
C THR A 44 -15.37 -2.96 -22.36
N GLY A 45 -15.29 -1.63 -22.24
CA GLY A 45 -15.32 -0.96 -20.95
C GLY A 45 -16.63 -1.29 -20.24
N SER A 46 -16.57 -2.18 -19.27
CA SER A 46 -17.64 -2.34 -18.29
C SER A 46 -17.32 -1.42 -17.12
N ASN A 47 -18.16 -0.41 -16.92
CA ASN A 47 -18.29 0.27 -15.64
C ASN A 47 -18.67 -0.83 -14.63
N GLY A 48 -17.69 -1.30 -13.86
CA GLY A 48 -17.90 -2.34 -12.86
C GLY A 48 -18.66 -1.74 -11.67
N GLU A 49 -19.95 -2.03 -11.61
CA GLU A 49 -20.72 -1.83 -10.39
C GLU A 49 -20.27 -2.88 -9.35
N CYS A 50 -20.02 -2.44 -8.12
CA CYS A 50 -19.76 -3.31 -6.99
C CYS A 50 -20.94 -4.27 -6.77
N PRO A 51 -20.75 -5.58 -6.57
CA PRO A 51 -21.86 -6.51 -6.36
C PRO A 51 -22.67 -6.14 -5.10
N GLU A 52 -24.00 -6.17 -5.25
CA GLU A 52 -24.95 -5.83 -4.20
C GLU A 52 -24.90 -6.87 -3.05
N ILE A 53 -24.20 -6.52 -1.97
CA ILE A 53 -24.16 -7.35 -0.75
C ILE A 53 -25.48 -7.20 -0.03
N LYS A 54 -26.26 -8.29 0.04
CA LYS A 54 -27.50 -8.34 0.84
C LYS A 54 -27.21 -8.05 2.32
N ARG A 55 -27.39 -6.79 2.72
CA ARG A 55 -27.24 -6.33 4.10
C ARG A 55 -28.43 -6.82 4.94
N ARG A 56 -28.13 -7.52 6.04
CA ARG A 56 -29.08 -7.62 7.14
C ARG A 56 -29.19 -6.23 7.79
N SER A 57 -30.33 -5.58 7.59
CA SER A 57 -30.66 -4.32 8.25
C SER A 57 -30.74 -4.56 9.76
N ILE A 58 -29.75 -4.04 10.50
CA ILE A 58 -29.85 -3.90 11.96
C ILE A 58 -30.49 -2.52 12.19
N SER A 59 -31.83 -2.49 12.22
CA SER A 59 -32.59 -1.28 12.58
C SER A 59 -32.48 -1.06 14.08
N GLY A 60 -31.80 0.02 14.50
CA GLY A 60 -31.81 0.40 15.90
C GLY A 60 -30.94 1.58 16.34
N LEU A 61 -29.94 2.00 15.56
CA LEU A 61 -29.23 3.26 15.85
C LEU A 61 -29.68 4.33 14.85
N VAL A 62 -30.35 5.36 15.34
CA VAL A 62 -30.58 6.59 14.58
C VAL A 62 -29.21 7.28 14.44
N SER A 63 -28.50 6.97 13.36
CA SER A 63 -27.26 7.69 13.03
C SER A 63 -27.62 9.14 12.72
N ARG A 64 -27.18 10.08 13.57
CA ARG A 64 -27.18 11.49 13.17
C ARG A 64 -26.27 11.61 11.95
N PRO A 65 -26.72 12.22 10.83
CA PRO A 65 -25.85 12.43 9.69
C PRO A 65 -24.62 13.22 10.15
N VAL A 66 -23.44 12.76 9.77
CA VAL A 66 -22.20 13.50 10.00
C VAL A 66 -22.19 14.65 8.99
N ASP A 67 -22.65 15.83 9.42
CA ASP A 67 -22.73 17.03 8.58
C ASP A 67 -21.36 17.45 8.03
N ALA A 68 -20.30 17.09 8.73
CA ALA A 68 -18.92 17.28 8.30
C ALA A 68 -18.65 16.74 6.89
N LEU A 69 -19.28 15.61 6.50
CA LEU A 69 -19.07 15.02 5.18
C LEU A 69 -19.58 15.90 4.03
N ARG A 70 -20.45 16.88 4.29
CA ARG A 70 -20.92 17.84 3.27
C ARG A 70 -19.78 18.68 2.69
N GLN A 71 -18.65 18.80 3.40
CA GLN A 71 -17.49 19.53 2.90
C GLN A 71 -16.96 18.98 1.57
N ILE A 72 -17.22 17.70 1.23
CA ILE A 72 -16.76 17.14 -0.05
C ILE A 72 -17.52 17.75 -1.24
N ASP A 73 -18.70 18.31 -1.05
CA ASP A 73 -19.47 18.97 -2.11
C ASP A 73 -18.79 20.27 -2.58
N ASP A 74 -17.98 20.90 -1.70
CA ASP A 74 -17.24 22.12 -1.96
C ASP A 74 -15.82 21.84 -2.54
N TRP A 75 -15.45 20.57 -2.65
CA TRP A 75 -14.20 20.21 -3.29
C TRP A 75 -14.32 20.39 -4.82
N ASP A 76 -13.45 21.15 -5.39
CA ASP A 76 -13.40 21.32 -6.85
C ASP A 76 -12.82 20.07 -7.53
N VAL A 77 -13.59 18.99 -7.52
CA VAL A 77 -13.21 17.67 -8.06
C VAL A 77 -14.38 17.07 -8.86
N PRO A 78 -14.11 16.33 -9.96
CA PRO A 78 -15.18 15.73 -10.78
C PRO A 78 -15.99 14.66 -10.04
N PHE A 79 -15.36 13.97 -9.10
CA PHE A 79 -15.96 12.93 -8.27
C PHE A 79 -15.38 13.01 -6.86
N ALA A 80 -16.24 12.97 -5.86
CA ALA A 80 -15.85 12.82 -4.46
C ALA A 80 -16.86 11.96 -3.72
N VAL A 81 -16.34 11.08 -2.88
CA VAL A 81 -17.11 10.29 -1.94
C VAL A 81 -16.32 10.17 -0.64
N ALA A 82 -17.00 10.28 0.50
CA ALA A 82 -16.36 10.11 1.81
C ALA A 82 -17.30 9.39 2.78
N GLY A 83 -16.70 8.78 3.79
CA GLY A 83 -17.45 8.07 4.81
C GLY A 83 -16.67 7.89 6.10
N VAL A 84 -17.43 7.56 7.13
CA VAL A 84 -16.95 7.32 8.49
C VAL A 84 -17.49 5.99 8.96
N SER A 85 -16.64 5.18 9.58
CA SER A 85 -17.03 3.94 10.24
C SER A 85 -16.52 3.89 11.68
N ARG A 86 -17.20 3.08 12.47
CA ARG A 86 -16.81 2.59 13.79
C ARG A 86 -16.77 1.07 13.75
N PRO A 87 -16.23 0.39 14.75
CA PRO A 87 -16.24 -1.09 14.77
C PRO A 87 -17.63 -1.69 14.51
N GLU A 88 -18.67 -1.05 15.05
CA GLU A 88 -20.05 -1.52 14.97
C GLU A 88 -20.67 -1.37 13.56
N GLY A 89 -20.07 -0.54 12.69
CA GLY A 89 -20.56 -0.35 11.33
C GLY A 89 -20.25 1.02 10.72
N THR A 90 -20.77 1.22 9.52
CA THR A 90 -20.73 2.52 8.84
C THR A 90 -21.62 3.53 9.56
N VAL A 91 -21.04 4.67 9.94
CA VAL A 91 -21.75 5.76 10.65
C VAL A 91 -22.45 6.67 9.66
N ALA A 92 -21.76 7.13 8.64
CA ALA A 92 -22.28 8.02 7.62
C ALA A 92 -21.46 7.93 6.34
N THR A 93 -22.11 8.24 5.22
CA THR A 93 -21.46 8.36 3.90
C THR A 93 -22.02 9.57 3.16
N ARG A 94 -21.24 10.10 2.22
CA ARG A 94 -21.63 11.16 1.28
C ARG A 94 -21.05 10.86 -0.09
N GLY A 95 -21.88 10.97 -1.13
CA GLY A 95 -21.50 10.65 -2.51
C GLY A 95 -21.84 9.20 -2.88
N ASP A 96 -21.41 8.77 -4.06
CA ASP A 96 -21.61 7.41 -4.57
C ASP A 96 -20.59 6.44 -3.95
N THR A 97 -21.07 5.56 -3.08
CA THR A 97 -20.21 4.64 -2.31
C THR A 97 -19.76 3.41 -3.09
N GLN A 98 -20.37 3.16 -4.28
CA GLN A 98 -20.14 1.95 -5.07
C GLN A 98 -19.17 2.15 -6.23
N SER A 99 -18.91 3.39 -6.63
CA SER A 99 -17.95 3.68 -7.70
C SER A 99 -16.52 3.35 -7.26
N ALA A 100 -15.91 2.37 -7.94
CA ALA A 100 -14.53 2.00 -7.71
C ALA A 100 -13.58 3.00 -8.38
N VAL A 101 -12.55 3.43 -7.64
CA VAL A 101 -11.47 4.28 -8.15
C VAL A 101 -10.11 3.70 -7.77
N ARG A 102 -9.08 4.15 -8.49
CA ARG A 102 -7.71 3.78 -8.18
C ARG A 102 -7.29 4.30 -6.80
N LEU A 103 -6.84 3.41 -5.94
CA LEU A 103 -6.42 3.75 -4.57
C LEU A 103 -5.08 4.45 -4.48
N ALA A 104 -4.22 4.30 -5.50
CA ALA A 104 -2.81 4.66 -5.39
C ALA A 104 -2.21 4.08 -4.10
N SER A 105 -1.52 4.87 -3.29
CA SER A 105 -0.80 4.36 -2.11
C SER A 105 -1.69 3.85 -0.97
N VAL A 106 -3.01 4.05 -1.03
CA VAL A 106 -3.94 3.36 -0.10
C VAL A 106 -3.99 1.84 -0.36
N SER A 107 -3.39 1.35 -1.45
CA SER A 107 -3.11 -0.07 -1.67
C SER A 107 -2.13 -0.67 -0.64
N LYS A 108 -1.23 0.14 -0.06
CA LYS A 108 -0.19 -0.34 0.87
C LYS A 108 -0.73 -0.98 2.15
N PRO A 109 -1.71 -0.39 2.87
CA PRO A 109 -2.35 -1.06 3.99
C PRO A 109 -2.98 -2.41 3.64
N VAL A 110 -3.56 -2.56 2.44
CA VAL A 110 -4.13 -3.84 1.99
C VAL A 110 -3.03 -4.87 1.78
N THR A 111 -1.96 -4.49 1.08
CA THR A 111 -0.77 -5.36 0.90
C THR A 111 -0.14 -5.73 2.25
N ALA A 112 -0.04 -4.78 3.17
CA ALA A 112 0.52 -5.02 4.49
C ALA A 112 -0.33 -6.03 5.28
N LEU A 113 -1.66 -5.89 5.24
CA LEU A 113 -2.57 -6.83 5.88
C LEU A 113 -2.38 -8.25 5.31
N ALA A 114 -2.30 -8.41 3.99
CA ALA A 114 -2.04 -9.70 3.36
C ALA A 114 -0.68 -10.31 3.79
N VAL A 115 0.37 -9.49 3.89
CA VAL A 115 1.69 -9.95 4.37
C VAL A 115 1.65 -10.37 5.84
N LEU A 116 0.90 -9.65 6.67
CA LEU A 116 0.75 -9.98 8.09
C LEU A 116 -0.07 -11.27 8.29
N ILE A 117 -1.11 -11.50 7.49
CA ILE A 117 -1.83 -12.76 7.46
C ILE A 117 -0.86 -13.91 7.08
N ALA A 118 -0.07 -13.73 6.01
CA ALA A 118 0.92 -14.71 5.60
C ALA A 118 1.97 -15.00 6.69
N ALA A 119 2.33 -14.00 7.49
CA ALA A 119 3.23 -14.18 8.62
C ALA A 119 2.58 -15.00 9.74
N GLU A 120 1.32 -14.75 10.08
CA GLU A 120 0.58 -15.56 11.07
C GLU A 120 0.35 -17.01 10.60
N GLU A 121 0.15 -17.20 9.30
CA GLU A 121 0.05 -18.53 8.67
C GLU A 121 1.39 -19.27 8.59
N GLY A 122 2.52 -18.61 8.90
CA GLY A 122 3.86 -19.17 8.78
C GLY A 122 4.35 -19.34 7.34
N VAL A 123 3.71 -18.67 6.38
CA VAL A 123 4.11 -18.65 4.97
C VAL A 123 5.41 -17.88 4.79
N LEU A 124 5.59 -16.80 5.55
CA LEU A 124 6.83 -15.99 5.58
C LEU A 124 7.13 -15.51 7.01
N ASP A 125 8.35 -14.99 7.22
CA ASP A 125 8.75 -14.32 8.46
C ASP A 125 9.03 -12.84 8.16
N LEU A 126 8.56 -11.93 9.03
CA LEU A 126 8.78 -10.49 8.86
C LEU A 126 10.27 -10.11 8.86
N ASP A 127 11.10 -10.92 9.52
CA ASP A 127 12.52 -10.68 9.64
C ASP A 127 13.37 -11.54 8.67
N GLU A 128 12.73 -12.35 7.80
CA GLU A 128 13.43 -13.06 6.74
C GLU A 128 13.97 -12.09 5.68
N PRO A 129 15.10 -12.46 5.01
CA PRO A 129 15.70 -11.62 3.97
C PRO A 129 14.76 -11.37 2.79
N ALA A 130 14.56 -10.11 2.44
CA ALA A 130 13.78 -9.68 1.27
C ALA A 130 14.29 -8.32 0.75
N GLY A 131 14.42 -8.17 -0.57
CA GLY A 131 14.93 -6.96 -1.21
C GLY A 131 16.46 -6.83 -1.20
N PRO A 132 17.01 -5.64 -1.00
CA PRO A 132 18.45 -5.42 -1.01
C PRO A 132 19.19 -6.19 0.09
N PRO A 133 20.50 -6.49 -0.08
CA PRO A 133 21.28 -7.16 0.95
C PRO A 133 21.17 -6.49 2.32
N GLY A 134 20.82 -7.28 3.34
CA GLY A 134 20.57 -6.80 4.72
C GLY A 134 19.17 -6.23 4.96
N SER A 135 18.31 -6.19 3.94
CA SER A 135 16.89 -5.85 4.09
C SER A 135 16.06 -7.11 4.41
N THR A 136 14.93 -6.90 5.07
CA THR A 136 13.95 -7.93 5.42
C THR A 136 12.55 -7.49 4.96
N VAL A 137 11.56 -8.38 5.05
CA VAL A 137 10.15 -8.06 4.83
C VAL A 137 9.72 -6.84 5.65
N ARG A 138 10.09 -6.80 6.93
CA ARG A 138 9.85 -5.67 7.85
C ARG A 138 10.43 -4.35 7.32
N HIS A 139 11.64 -4.37 6.78
CA HIS A 139 12.26 -3.17 6.18
C HIS A 139 11.48 -2.66 4.97
N LEU A 140 10.97 -3.56 4.13
CA LEU A 140 10.16 -3.19 2.97
C LEU A 140 8.84 -2.56 3.39
N LEU A 141 8.10 -3.20 4.31
CA LEU A 141 6.84 -2.67 4.87
C LEU A 141 7.00 -1.28 5.51
N ALA A 142 8.11 -1.07 6.20
CA ALA A 142 8.37 0.16 6.93
C ALA A 142 9.14 1.23 6.13
N HIS A 143 9.33 1.07 4.83
CA HIS A 143 10.12 1.99 3.99
C HIS A 143 11.54 2.24 4.51
N ALA A 144 12.16 1.21 5.09
CA ALA A 144 13.48 1.25 5.69
C ALA A 144 14.52 0.39 4.95
N SER A 145 14.18 -0.13 3.76
CA SER A 145 15.04 -1.03 2.97
C SER A 145 16.20 -0.35 2.25
N GLY A 146 16.18 0.98 2.12
CA GLY A 146 17.17 1.74 1.35
C GLY A 146 16.84 1.88 -0.13
N LEU A 147 15.74 1.28 -0.61
CA LEU A 147 15.27 1.43 -1.99
C LEU A 147 14.73 2.85 -2.25
N PRO A 148 14.91 3.38 -3.49
CA PRO A 148 14.31 4.66 -3.88
C PRO A 148 12.78 4.54 -4.05
N PHE A 149 12.13 5.67 -4.38
CA PHE A 149 10.70 5.71 -4.70
C PHE A 149 10.37 4.72 -5.82
N ASP A 150 11.07 4.81 -6.94
CA ASP A 150 11.05 3.89 -8.05
C ASP A 150 12.47 3.46 -8.42
N GLY A 151 12.64 2.22 -8.90
CA GLY A 151 13.91 1.63 -9.31
C GLY A 151 14.54 0.73 -8.24
N THR A 152 15.29 -0.26 -8.74
CA THR A 152 15.79 -1.40 -7.95
C THR A 152 17.17 -1.17 -7.31
N VAL A 153 17.85 -0.05 -7.66
CA VAL A 153 19.19 0.24 -7.13
C VAL A 153 19.06 0.99 -5.79
N PRO A 154 19.50 0.40 -4.67
CA PRO A 154 19.40 1.06 -3.37
C PRO A 154 20.20 2.38 -3.33
N ILE A 155 19.62 3.40 -2.70
CA ILE A 155 20.23 4.72 -2.46
C ILE A 155 20.61 4.93 -1.00
N GLY A 156 20.44 3.90 -0.18
CA GLY A 156 20.82 3.88 1.23
C GLY A 156 20.96 2.45 1.75
N GLN A 157 21.50 2.32 2.95
CA GLN A 157 21.56 1.03 3.63
C GLN A 157 20.26 0.77 4.39
N PRO A 158 19.81 -0.49 4.52
CA PRO A 158 18.67 -0.85 5.34
C PRO A 158 18.80 -0.33 6.79
N GLY A 159 17.69 0.14 7.36
CA GLY A 159 17.63 0.62 8.74
C GLY A 159 18.34 1.95 9.03
N ARG A 160 18.81 2.70 8.01
CA ARG A 160 19.51 3.98 8.21
C ARG A 160 18.66 5.21 8.01
N ARG A 161 17.69 5.14 7.13
CA ARG A 161 16.77 6.25 6.80
C ARG A 161 15.43 5.70 6.35
N ARG A 162 14.39 6.51 6.54
CA ARG A 162 13.07 6.24 5.97
C ARG A 162 13.03 6.80 4.55
N ILE A 163 13.01 5.91 3.57
CA ILE A 163 12.94 6.25 2.14
C ILE A 163 11.66 5.63 1.60
N TYR A 164 10.65 6.46 1.38
CA TYR A 164 9.37 6.02 0.84
C TYR A 164 9.58 5.37 -0.54
N SER A 165 9.12 4.13 -0.70
CA SER A 165 9.44 3.30 -1.86
C SER A 165 8.22 2.53 -2.36
N ASN A 166 7.84 2.74 -3.61
CA ASN A 166 6.92 1.87 -4.33
C ASN A 166 7.64 0.57 -4.74
N GLU A 167 8.90 0.67 -5.15
CA GLU A 167 9.71 -0.50 -5.49
C GLU A 167 9.80 -1.52 -4.36
N GLY A 168 9.91 -1.03 -3.11
CA GLY A 168 9.87 -1.91 -1.94
C GLY A 168 8.59 -2.74 -1.85
N PHE A 169 7.45 -2.16 -2.22
CA PHE A 169 6.17 -2.86 -2.25
C PHE A 169 6.03 -3.78 -3.47
N ALA A 170 6.65 -3.45 -4.61
CA ALA A 170 6.72 -4.37 -5.75
C ALA A 170 7.50 -5.64 -5.38
N ILE A 171 8.68 -5.49 -4.75
CA ILE A 171 9.48 -6.60 -4.25
C ILE A 171 8.71 -7.39 -3.18
N LEU A 172 8.01 -6.71 -2.27
CA LEU A 172 7.21 -7.35 -1.22
C LEU A 172 6.10 -8.24 -1.82
N GLY A 173 5.38 -7.75 -2.85
CA GLY A 173 4.36 -8.54 -3.54
C GLY A 173 4.94 -9.75 -4.27
N GLN A 174 6.11 -9.59 -4.92
CA GLN A 174 6.82 -10.71 -5.54
C GLN A 174 7.29 -11.74 -4.51
N HIS A 175 7.80 -11.26 -3.37
CA HIS A 175 8.26 -12.11 -2.28
C HIS A 175 7.10 -12.92 -1.69
N LEU A 176 5.96 -12.27 -1.40
CA LEU A 176 4.75 -12.95 -0.94
C LEU A 176 4.29 -14.02 -1.95
N ALA A 177 4.22 -13.66 -3.24
CA ALA A 177 3.81 -14.60 -4.28
C ALA A 177 4.72 -15.83 -4.35
N LEU A 178 6.05 -15.62 -4.20
CA LEU A 178 7.02 -16.71 -4.17
C LEU A 178 6.84 -17.61 -2.94
N ARG A 179 6.64 -17.01 -1.77
CA ARG A 179 6.50 -17.75 -0.50
C ARG A 179 5.16 -18.51 -0.40
N ALA A 180 4.09 -17.90 -0.91
CA ALA A 180 2.76 -18.51 -0.94
C ALA A 180 2.55 -19.48 -2.11
N GLU A 181 3.50 -19.57 -3.05
CA GLU A 181 3.36 -20.34 -4.30
C GLU A 181 2.05 -19.99 -5.07
N MET A 182 1.65 -18.71 -4.99
CA MET A 182 0.40 -18.19 -5.56
C MET A 182 0.62 -16.76 -6.07
N PRO A 183 -0.03 -16.33 -7.18
CA PRO A 183 0.00 -14.95 -7.63
C PRO A 183 -0.42 -13.98 -6.51
N PHE A 184 0.24 -12.83 -6.44
CA PHE A 184 0.02 -11.83 -5.38
C PHE A 184 -1.45 -11.40 -5.27
N ASP A 185 -2.09 -11.11 -6.40
CA ASP A 185 -3.48 -10.67 -6.44
C ASP A 185 -4.47 -11.78 -6.05
N GLU A 186 -4.15 -13.03 -6.36
CA GLU A 186 -4.93 -14.18 -5.91
C GLU A 186 -4.81 -14.37 -4.39
N TYR A 187 -3.59 -14.21 -3.84
CA TYR A 187 -3.40 -14.28 -2.39
C TYR A 187 -4.16 -13.17 -1.66
N VAL A 188 -4.05 -11.92 -2.12
CA VAL A 188 -4.79 -10.80 -1.53
C VAL A 188 -6.30 -11.03 -1.61
N ARG A 189 -6.78 -11.57 -2.73
CA ARG A 189 -8.21 -11.89 -2.89
C ARG A 189 -8.67 -12.93 -1.87
N ALA A 190 -7.93 -14.04 -1.75
CA ALA A 190 -8.28 -15.13 -0.84
C ALA A 190 -8.13 -14.74 0.64
N ALA A 191 -7.03 -14.05 1.00
CA ALA A 191 -6.69 -13.75 2.38
C ALA A 191 -7.41 -12.50 2.94
N VAL A 192 -7.73 -11.52 2.09
CA VAL A 192 -8.29 -10.23 2.53
C VAL A 192 -9.68 -9.98 1.95
N CYS A 193 -9.82 -10.06 0.62
CA CYS A 193 -11.06 -9.62 -0.02
C CYS A 193 -12.23 -10.56 0.27
N GLU A 194 -12.06 -11.86 0.12
CA GLU A 194 -13.14 -12.83 0.32
C GLU A 194 -13.64 -12.88 1.77
N PRO A 195 -12.77 -12.98 2.81
CA PRO A 195 -13.22 -13.01 4.19
C PRO A 195 -13.95 -11.73 4.63
N LEU A 196 -13.52 -10.57 4.13
CA LEU A 196 -14.16 -9.28 4.43
C LEU A 196 -15.29 -8.93 3.46
N ALA A 197 -15.57 -9.79 2.46
CA ALA A 197 -16.55 -9.55 1.38
C ALA A 197 -16.33 -8.21 0.65
N LEU A 198 -15.06 -7.89 0.32
CA LEU A 198 -14.69 -6.70 -0.43
C LEU A 198 -14.85 -6.94 -1.94
N ALA A 199 -15.31 -5.92 -2.65
CA ALA A 199 -15.27 -5.87 -4.11
C ALA A 199 -13.95 -5.28 -4.64
N LEU A 200 -13.00 -4.99 -3.76
CA LEU A 200 -11.68 -4.47 -4.08
C LEU A 200 -10.99 -5.34 -5.13
N ASP A 201 -10.47 -4.69 -6.18
CA ASP A 201 -9.63 -5.33 -7.19
C ASP A 201 -8.15 -5.19 -6.80
N PRO A 202 -7.47 -6.29 -6.40
CA PRO A 202 -6.07 -6.27 -5.99
C PRO A 202 -5.10 -6.29 -7.17
N ALA A 203 -5.59 -6.32 -8.41
CA ALA A 203 -4.73 -6.35 -9.58
C ALA A 203 -3.83 -5.10 -9.69
N GLY A 204 -2.66 -5.30 -10.30
CA GLY A 204 -1.71 -4.22 -10.55
C GLY A 204 -0.59 -4.14 -9.52
N HIS A 205 -0.04 -2.93 -9.36
CA HIS A 205 1.13 -2.72 -8.50
C HIS A 205 0.78 -2.86 -7.01
N PRO A 206 1.45 -3.72 -6.22
CA PRO A 206 1.13 -3.98 -4.81
C PRO A 206 1.04 -2.73 -3.92
N GLY A 207 1.85 -1.71 -4.22
CA GLY A 207 1.88 -0.47 -3.45
C GLY A 207 1.02 0.67 -4.01
N ALA A 208 0.35 0.50 -5.19
CA ALA A 208 -0.31 1.65 -5.84
C ALA A 208 -1.35 1.30 -6.91
N GLY A 209 -1.59 0.02 -7.23
CA GLY A 209 -2.37 -0.38 -8.39
C GLY A 209 -3.82 -0.78 -8.11
N MET A 210 -4.19 -1.03 -6.88
CA MET A 210 -5.50 -1.54 -6.51
C MET A 210 -6.62 -0.52 -6.75
N HIS A 211 -7.83 -1.05 -7.02
CA HIS A 211 -9.05 -0.26 -7.13
C HIS A 211 -10.07 -0.72 -6.08
N ALA A 212 -10.80 0.22 -5.50
CA ALA A 212 -11.85 -0.08 -4.53
C ALA A 212 -12.92 1.01 -4.53
N CYS A 213 -14.08 0.68 -4.03
CA CYS A 213 -15.13 1.64 -3.71
C CYS A 213 -15.03 2.11 -2.25
N LEU A 214 -15.83 3.11 -1.86
CA LEU A 214 -15.81 3.61 -0.49
C LEU A 214 -16.25 2.54 0.52
N ASP A 215 -17.24 1.74 0.18
CA ASP A 215 -17.74 0.69 1.08
C ASP A 215 -16.62 -0.30 1.45
N ASP A 216 -15.75 -0.66 0.51
CA ASP A 216 -14.58 -1.51 0.78
C ASP A 216 -13.62 -0.85 1.79
N LEU A 217 -13.31 0.44 1.61
CA LEU A 217 -12.41 1.14 2.53
C LEU A 217 -13.01 1.31 3.92
N LEU A 218 -14.34 1.46 4.05
CA LEU A 218 -15.00 1.52 5.35
C LEU A 218 -15.00 0.16 6.06
N VAL A 219 -15.09 -0.94 5.32
CA VAL A 219 -14.91 -2.29 5.86
C VAL A 219 -13.46 -2.49 6.30
N LEU A 220 -12.49 -2.14 5.45
CA LEU A 220 -11.07 -2.20 5.79
C LEU A 220 -10.74 -1.33 7.03
N GLY A 221 -11.33 -0.13 7.12
CA GLY A 221 -11.17 0.74 8.29
C GLY A 221 -11.69 0.11 9.58
N ARG A 222 -12.78 -0.65 9.53
CA ARG A 222 -13.30 -1.42 10.68
C ARG A 222 -12.37 -2.58 11.05
N GLU A 223 -11.86 -3.31 10.06
CA GLU A 223 -10.87 -4.37 10.28
C GLU A 223 -9.63 -3.84 10.99
N LEU A 224 -9.16 -2.64 10.62
CA LEU A 224 -8.03 -1.98 11.26
C LEU A 224 -8.37 -1.32 12.62
N LEU A 225 -9.64 -1.19 12.99
CA LEU A 225 -10.07 -0.77 14.34
C LEU A 225 -10.25 -1.95 15.29
N GLU A 226 -10.76 -3.05 14.78
CA GLU A 226 -11.09 -4.27 15.53
C GLU A 226 -10.85 -5.48 14.60
N PRO A 227 -9.62 -6.03 14.62
CA PRO A 227 -9.18 -7.00 13.63
C PRO A 227 -9.89 -8.35 13.80
N THR A 228 -10.20 -8.97 12.65
CA THR A 228 -10.76 -10.32 12.56
C THR A 228 -9.89 -11.24 11.71
N LEU A 229 -9.04 -10.69 10.84
CA LEU A 229 -8.14 -11.44 9.95
C LEU A 229 -6.76 -11.67 10.57
N ILE A 230 -6.36 -10.81 11.48
CA ILE A 230 -5.08 -10.91 12.21
C ILE A 230 -5.32 -10.80 13.71
N ALA A 231 -4.40 -11.29 14.51
CA ALA A 231 -4.44 -11.14 15.96
C ALA A 231 -4.31 -9.66 16.37
N ALA A 232 -4.85 -9.34 17.56
CA ALA A 232 -4.74 -7.99 18.11
C ALA A 232 -3.26 -7.59 18.35
N GLU A 233 -2.42 -8.54 18.68
CA GLU A 233 -0.97 -8.39 18.86
C GLU A 233 -0.29 -8.03 17.53
N THR A 234 -0.72 -8.64 16.43
CA THR A 234 -0.21 -8.34 15.08
C THR A 234 -0.64 -6.96 14.62
N LEU A 235 -1.88 -6.54 14.91
CA LEU A 235 -2.31 -5.17 14.67
C LEU A 235 -1.51 -4.17 15.50
N ALA A 236 -1.23 -4.49 16.77
CA ALA A 236 -0.40 -3.66 17.63
C ALA A 236 1.02 -3.54 17.07
N GLU A 237 1.61 -4.61 16.53
CA GLU A 237 2.90 -4.58 15.85
C GLU A 237 2.83 -3.78 14.54
N MET A 238 1.78 -3.93 13.74
CA MET A 238 1.54 -3.15 12.52
C MET A 238 1.56 -1.66 12.79
N THR A 239 0.99 -1.22 13.89
CA THR A 239 0.84 0.18 14.28
C THR A 239 1.91 0.70 15.24
N ALA A 240 2.86 -0.14 15.63
CA ALA A 240 4.06 0.27 16.36
C ALA A 240 5.09 0.92 15.44
N VAL A 241 5.87 1.87 15.99
CA VAL A 241 6.97 2.49 15.25
C VAL A 241 8.03 1.45 14.92
N GLN A 242 8.19 1.16 13.64
CA GLN A 242 9.26 0.31 13.15
C GLN A 242 10.54 1.13 12.95
N PHE A 243 11.69 0.59 13.38
CA PHE A 243 12.98 1.29 13.28
C PHE A 243 12.91 2.73 13.81
N PRO A 244 12.74 2.93 15.13
CA PRO A 244 12.53 4.25 15.73
C PRO A 244 13.73 5.19 15.50
N GLY A 245 13.45 6.49 15.40
CA GLY A 245 14.48 7.51 15.26
C GLY A 245 14.93 7.76 13.81
N LEU A 246 14.43 7.02 12.83
CA LEU A 246 14.77 7.26 11.43
C LEU A 246 14.20 8.59 10.93
N ASP A 247 15.05 9.42 10.32
CA ASP A 247 14.62 10.59 9.56
C ASP A 247 14.17 10.18 8.14
N GLY A 248 13.34 11.01 7.54
CA GLY A 248 12.90 10.78 6.18
C GLY A 248 12.08 11.92 5.59
N VAL A 249 11.59 11.71 4.38
CA VAL A 249 10.70 12.64 3.68
C VAL A 249 9.34 11.97 3.51
N LEU A 250 8.31 12.58 4.09
CA LEU A 250 6.92 12.23 3.76
C LEU A 250 6.61 12.94 2.43
N PRO A 251 6.23 12.19 1.38
CA PRO A 251 5.91 12.80 0.10
C PRO A 251 4.94 13.99 0.26
N ASP A 252 5.24 15.09 -0.42
CA ASP A 252 4.47 16.33 -0.42
C ASP A 252 4.36 17.11 0.91
N PHE A 253 4.75 16.52 2.04
CA PHE A 253 4.73 17.16 3.36
C PHE A 253 6.13 17.56 3.87
N GLY A 254 7.20 17.04 3.24
CA GLY A 254 8.56 17.42 3.57
C GLY A 254 9.27 16.47 4.54
N ARG A 255 10.37 16.97 5.12
CA ARG A 255 11.25 16.18 6.03
C ARG A 255 10.71 16.19 7.45
N PHE A 256 10.75 15.01 8.06
CA PHE A 256 10.47 14.80 9.49
C PHE A 256 11.64 14.08 10.18
N THR A 257 11.87 14.41 11.44
CA THR A 257 12.90 13.79 12.29
C THR A 257 12.33 13.63 13.71
N PRO A 258 11.88 12.44 14.11
CA PRO A 258 11.77 11.22 13.30
C PRO A 258 10.60 11.26 12.31
N LEU A 259 10.67 10.40 11.27
CA LEU A 259 9.54 10.06 10.42
C LEU A 259 9.03 8.67 10.84
N ASP A 260 8.09 8.61 11.75
CA ASP A 260 7.54 7.37 12.27
C ASP A 260 6.65 6.67 11.24
N TRP A 261 6.80 5.34 11.18
CA TRP A 261 6.11 4.46 10.24
C TRP A 261 5.91 3.09 10.86
N GLY A 262 4.74 2.49 10.62
CA GLY A 262 4.42 1.12 11.01
C GLY A 262 4.73 0.11 9.90
N LEU A 263 4.10 -1.06 9.95
CA LEU A 263 4.17 -2.05 8.88
C LEU A 263 3.12 -1.71 7.81
N GLY A 264 3.55 -1.00 6.75
CA GLY A 264 2.71 -0.61 5.63
C GLY A 264 1.73 0.53 5.88
N VAL A 265 1.77 1.14 7.05
CA VAL A 265 0.95 2.29 7.42
C VAL A 265 1.81 3.46 7.90
N GLU A 266 1.41 4.66 7.52
CA GLU A 266 1.97 5.88 8.04
C GLU A 266 1.38 6.17 9.41
N LEU A 267 2.23 6.51 10.39
CA LEU A 267 1.83 6.86 11.75
C LEU A 267 1.84 8.37 11.91
N LYS A 268 0.76 8.96 12.42
CA LYS A 268 0.73 10.40 12.70
C LYS A 268 1.80 10.80 13.71
N SER A 269 1.87 10.11 14.84
CA SER A 269 2.80 10.43 15.92
C SER A 269 2.78 11.93 16.27
N GLY A 270 3.94 12.59 16.29
CA GLY A 270 4.06 14.03 16.53
C GLY A 270 4.06 14.92 15.29
N LYS A 271 3.73 14.38 14.09
CA LYS A 271 3.79 15.18 12.86
C LYS A 271 2.75 16.31 12.84
N SER A 272 3.19 17.50 12.47
CA SER A 272 2.33 18.67 12.29
C SER A 272 2.97 19.61 11.26
N PRO A 273 2.26 20.04 10.21
CA PRO A 273 0.90 19.63 9.84
C PRO A 273 0.81 18.17 9.42
N HIS A 274 -0.40 17.59 9.47
CA HIS A 274 -0.65 16.21 9.05
C HIS A 274 -1.91 16.13 8.18
N TRP A 275 -1.91 15.25 7.18
CA TRP A 275 -3.00 15.10 6.24
C TRP A 275 -4.31 14.60 6.90
N SER A 276 -4.23 13.87 8.01
CA SER A 276 -5.40 13.42 8.78
C SER A 276 -5.94 14.48 9.76
N GLY A 277 -5.44 15.72 9.69
CA GLY A 277 -5.92 16.81 10.54
C GLY A 277 -5.18 16.96 11.87
N SER A 278 -5.60 17.95 12.64
CA SER A 278 -5.00 18.32 13.93
C SER A 278 -5.66 17.62 15.12
N ARG A 279 -6.92 17.23 14.99
CA ARG A 279 -7.73 16.64 16.07
C ARG A 279 -7.61 15.13 16.17
N THR A 280 -7.16 14.46 15.14
CA THR A 280 -6.85 13.02 15.23
C THR A 280 -5.79 12.76 16.28
N SER A 281 -5.90 11.65 17.01
CA SER A 281 -4.94 11.31 18.05
C SER A 281 -3.52 11.08 17.49
N PRO A 282 -2.47 11.17 18.30
CA PRO A 282 -1.13 10.77 17.87
C PRO A 282 -1.01 9.31 17.44
N GLN A 283 -1.91 8.43 17.90
CA GLN A 283 -1.98 7.03 17.53
C GLN A 283 -2.65 6.79 16.17
N THR A 284 -3.18 7.84 15.53
CA THR A 284 -3.77 7.73 14.19
C THR A 284 -2.77 7.20 13.20
N PHE A 285 -3.23 6.26 12.39
CA PHE A 285 -2.46 5.64 11.33
C PHE A 285 -3.29 5.47 10.06
N GLY A 286 -2.66 5.14 8.95
CA GLY A 286 -3.33 4.92 7.68
C GLY A 286 -2.44 5.26 6.50
N HIS A 287 -3.04 5.67 5.40
CA HIS A 287 -2.31 6.09 4.22
C HIS A 287 -3.14 7.04 3.35
N PHE A 288 -2.46 7.90 2.62
CA PHE A 288 -3.07 8.65 1.52
C PHE A 288 -2.48 8.24 0.17
N GLY A 289 -3.24 8.46 -0.89
CA GLY A 289 -2.89 8.10 -2.24
C GLY A 289 -2.76 9.31 -3.17
N GLY A 290 -1.76 9.27 -4.06
CA GLY A 290 -1.55 10.30 -5.09
C GLY A 290 -2.75 10.50 -6.02
N SER A 291 -3.68 9.54 -6.10
CA SER A 291 -4.94 9.66 -6.84
C SER A 291 -6.01 10.51 -6.14
N GLY A 292 -5.71 11.12 -4.99
CA GLY A 292 -6.67 11.93 -4.23
C GLY A 292 -7.52 11.10 -3.28
N THR A 293 -6.96 10.05 -2.70
CA THR A 293 -7.63 9.09 -1.83
C THR A 293 -6.97 9.07 -0.44
N PHE A 294 -7.71 8.73 0.59
CA PHE A 294 -7.14 8.43 1.90
C PHE A 294 -8.00 7.45 2.70
N LEU A 295 -7.34 6.76 3.62
CA LEU A 295 -7.93 6.04 4.73
C LEU A 295 -7.11 6.35 5.97
N TRP A 296 -7.73 6.89 7.02
CA TRP A 296 -7.12 6.97 8.33
C TRP A 296 -7.98 6.28 9.39
N VAL A 297 -7.30 5.76 10.40
CA VAL A 297 -7.87 5.05 11.54
C VAL A 297 -7.35 5.71 12.82
N ASP A 298 -8.25 6.18 13.66
CA ASP A 298 -7.93 6.72 14.99
C ASP A 298 -8.44 5.73 16.06
N PRO A 299 -7.55 4.93 16.66
CA PRO A 299 -7.95 3.91 17.64
C PRO A 299 -8.45 4.54 18.95
N VAL A 300 -8.02 5.76 19.29
CA VAL A 300 -8.48 6.46 20.51
C VAL A 300 -9.93 6.93 20.35
N ALA A 301 -10.23 7.53 19.20
CA ALA A 301 -11.60 7.93 18.87
C ALA A 301 -12.48 6.75 18.47
N ARG A 302 -11.90 5.57 18.16
CA ARG A 302 -12.56 4.40 17.59
C ARG A 302 -13.30 4.73 16.30
N ILE A 303 -12.62 5.46 15.41
CA ILE A 303 -13.17 5.95 14.15
C ILE A 303 -12.19 5.67 13.03
N ALA A 304 -12.70 5.21 11.89
CA ALA A 304 -12.03 5.26 10.61
C ALA A 304 -12.78 6.20 9.66
N CYS A 305 -12.02 6.93 8.85
CA CYS A 305 -12.58 7.81 7.82
C CYS A 305 -11.81 7.59 6.52
N ALA A 306 -12.56 7.53 5.43
CA ALA A 306 -12.01 7.41 4.09
C ALA A 306 -12.64 8.44 3.16
N ALA A 307 -11.87 8.87 2.18
CA ALA A 307 -12.39 9.61 1.03
C ALA A 307 -11.70 9.16 -0.26
N LEU A 308 -12.47 9.13 -1.32
CA LEU A 308 -12.05 8.78 -2.67
C LEU A 308 -12.42 9.92 -3.61
N THR A 309 -11.49 10.33 -4.46
CA THR A 309 -11.72 11.31 -5.51
C THR A 309 -11.07 10.88 -6.82
N THR A 310 -11.38 11.58 -7.92
CA THR A 310 -10.72 11.41 -9.21
C THR A 310 -9.75 12.56 -9.54
N ARG A 311 -9.46 13.42 -8.56
CA ARG A 311 -8.46 14.48 -8.69
C ARG A 311 -7.20 14.10 -7.95
N GLU A 312 -6.05 14.15 -8.60
CA GLU A 312 -4.77 13.88 -7.97
C GLU A 312 -4.53 14.73 -6.73
N PHE A 313 -3.81 14.14 -5.77
CA PHE A 313 -3.36 14.84 -4.57
C PHE A 313 -2.55 16.09 -4.92
N GLY A 314 -2.73 17.15 -4.14
CA GLY A 314 -2.05 18.42 -4.32
C GLY A 314 -2.42 19.41 -3.22
N GLU A 315 -2.16 20.70 -3.44
CA GLU A 315 -2.38 21.76 -2.44
C GLU A 315 -3.85 21.84 -1.96
N TRP A 316 -4.80 21.50 -2.83
CA TRP A 316 -6.22 21.44 -2.46
C TRP A 316 -6.47 20.43 -1.33
N ALA A 317 -5.88 19.24 -1.44
CA ALA A 317 -6.04 18.16 -0.48
C ALA A 317 -5.38 18.48 0.87
N LYS A 318 -4.21 19.13 0.85
CA LYS A 318 -3.52 19.59 2.07
C LYS A 318 -4.35 20.55 2.92
N THR A 319 -5.33 21.23 2.30
CA THR A 319 -6.26 22.11 3.00
C THR A 319 -7.58 21.40 3.32
N ALA A 320 -8.15 20.67 2.36
CA ALA A 320 -9.46 20.08 2.44
C ALA A 320 -9.52 18.88 3.42
N TRP A 321 -8.56 17.99 3.35
CA TRP A 321 -8.56 16.76 4.16
C TRP A 321 -8.41 16.98 5.66
N PRO A 322 -7.48 17.84 6.15
CA PRO A 322 -7.40 18.16 7.56
C PRO A 322 -8.71 18.78 8.11
N ARG A 323 -9.35 19.66 7.32
CA ARG A 323 -10.61 20.28 7.71
C ARG A 323 -11.74 19.25 7.84
N LEU A 324 -11.87 18.36 6.88
CA LEU A 324 -12.83 17.26 6.93
C LEU A 324 -12.59 16.38 8.16
N SER A 325 -11.37 15.92 8.35
CA SER A 325 -10.97 15.04 9.46
C SER A 325 -11.26 15.67 10.82
N ASP A 326 -10.89 16.95 10.99
CA ASP A 326 -11.11 17.70 12.23
C ASP A 326 -12.61 17.91 12.52
N ALA A 327 -13.41 18.13 11.48
CA ALA A 327 -14.86 18.27 11.61
C ALA A 327 -15.53 16.93 11.96
N VAL A 328 -15.13 15.84 11.32
CA VAL A 328 -15.61 14.48 11.63
C VAL A 328 -15.39 14.15 13.10
N LEU A 329 -14.19 14.39 13.62
CA LEU A 329 -13.89 14.13 15.03
C LEU A 329 -14.62 15.08 15.99
N ALA A 330 -14.80 16.35 15.61
CA ALA A 330 -15.57 17.30 16.42
C ALA A 330 -17.04 16.91 16.55
N GLU A 331 -17.62 16.28 15.55
CA GLU A 331 -19.01 15.78 15.61
C GLU A 331 -19.08 14.46 16.37
N ALA A 332 -18.14 13.55 16.14
CA ALA A 332 -18.09 12.28 16.83
C ALA A 332 -17.89 12.38 18.35
N SER A 333 -17.26 13.47 18.81
CA SER A 333 -17.05 13.74 20.25
C SER A 333 -18.30 14.30 20.94
N ARG A 334 -19.36 14.66 20.19
CA ARG A 334 -20.62 15.23 20.70
C ARG A 334 -21.76 14.24 20.82
N GLY A 335 -21.57 13.02 20.39
CA GLY A 335 -22.55 11.91 20.43
C GLY A 335 -22.09 10.80 21.31
#